data_b02430766f99c987b6a7c647707a95ae
#
_entry.id   b02430766f99c987b6a7c647707a95ae
#
_cell.length_a   1.000
_cell.length_b   1.000
_cell.length_c   1.000
_cell.angle_alpha   90.00
_cell.angle_beta   90.00
_cell.angle_gamma   90.00
#
_symmetry.space_group_name_H-M   'P 1'
#
loop_
_entity.id
_entity.type
_entity.pdbx_description
1 polymer ?
#
loop_
_entity_poly.entity_id
_entity_poly.type
_entity_poly.pdbx_seq_one_letter_code
_entity_poly.pdbx_strand_id
1 'polypeptide(L)'
;MHKNFIKILARFIIRNVKPSYYFNFIYFLLVKKNKKFNSDGIVLLALNPFRFRNDLEILESEYKDILIYRMVFSFQCFLFTCFYRNPKSDIHRNINKELKIEQQSYRNFLRQFLPLVVKVFKINIVIGPGLFYRQDYDIATIFKEIGVPVLIFHREGNLATEAFKEDFARRCKLYSSFHGTAMMIHNKVQKNIIYETNYMNNNVHIIGVLRMDEWVKNTHILHNKNMLHKRVTLFSFGPGAGFMNAKPPQWPLDPENFMPTLCIEVHKTVINFAINNPKVEVVIKCKWGGSWRKSLLQLVGEKSDEIENIPNLIITADRDAQELISTSDVIIGFGSTTLLEGAVAGKAVIVPHFEEITKKIFAKNIYYKNNFDCFNIANSPRNLYDMIFRYTSNYIPQDHLIEKRHKLFENYISPLDGSARDNAYKYIVKYAEKSN
;
A
#
# COMPACT_ATOMS: atom_id res chain seq x y z
N MET A 1 1.79 37.90 -4.94
CA MET A 1 1.69 38.17 -6.39
C MET A 1 2.76 37.45 -7.23
N HIS A 2 4.05 37.53 -6.93
CA HIS A 2 5.12 36.92 -7.74
C HIS A 2 4.99 35.41 -8.03
N LYS A 3 4.65 34.57 -7.05
CA LYS A 3 4.55 33.10 -7.25
C LYS A 3 3.46 32.68 -8.26
N ASN A 4 2.36 33.43 -8.34
CA ASN A 4 1.30 33.12 -9.29
C ASN A 4 1.66 33.56 -10.71
N PHE A 5 2.34 34.69 -10.85
CA PHE A 5 2.82 35.16 -12.16
C PHE A 5 3.84 34.19 -12.78
N ILE A 6 4.81 33.70 -12.00
CA ILE A 6 5.79 32.72 -12.46
C ILE A 6 5.11 31.42 -12.92
N LYS A 7 4.08 30.95 -12.21
CA LYS A 7 3.31 29.76 -12.63
C LYS A 7 2.55 29.98 -13.92
N ILE A 8 1.97 31.17 -14.12
CA ILE A 8 1.25 31.51 -15.36
C ILE A 8 2.22 31.56 -16.54
N LEU A 9 3.36 32.22 -16.39
CA LEU A 9 4.40 32.29 -17.40
C LEU A 9 4.97 30.90 -17.74
N ALA A 10 5.27 30.09 -16.76
CA ALA A 10 5.74 28.72 -16.97
C ALA A 10 4.71 27.84 -17.70
N ARG A 11 3.41 27.97 -17.38
CA ARG A 11 2.34 27.29 -18.12
C ARG A 11 2.24 27.76 -19.55
N PHE A 12 2.39 29.05 -19.81
CA PHE A 12 2.39 29.62 -21.16
C PHE A 12 3.56 29.04 -21.99
N ILE A 13 4.77 29.05 -21.43
CA ILE A 13 5.96 28.49 -22.08
C ILE A 13 5.78 27.00 -22.39
N ILE A 14 5.35 26.21 -21.41
CA ILE A 14 5.17 24.75 -21.58
C ILE A 14 4.13 24.43 -22.66
N ARG A 15 3.09 25.25 -22.81
CA ARG A 15 2.02 25.02 -23.79
C ARG A 15 2.38 25.45 -25.20
N ASN A 16 3.20 26.49 -25.36
CA ASN A 16 3.35 27.20 -26.63
C ASN A 16 4.77 27.15 -27.21
N VAL A 17 5.76 26.81 -26.40
CA VAL A 17 7.17 26.74 -26.84
C VAL A 17 7.62 25.29 -26.95
N LYS A 18 8.33 24.96 -28.01
CA LYS A 18 8.86 23.59 -28.21
C LYS A 18 9.79 23.23 -27.05
N PRO A 19 9.67 22.03 -26.44
CA PRO A 19 10.49 21.61 -25.31
C PRO A 19 12.00 21.71 -25.55
N SER A 20 12.48 21.47 -26.76
CA SER A 20 13.89 21.56 -27.11
C SER A 20 14.55 22.91 -26.80
N TYR A 21 13.78 24.00 -26.80
CA TYR A 21 14.35 25.34 -26.53
C TYR A 21 14.60 25.61 -25.06
N TYR A 22 13.90 24.97 -24.14
CA TYR A 22 14.04 25.24 -22.71
C TYR A 22 14.44 24.02 -21.88
N PHE A 23 14.51 22.83 -22.45
CA PHE A 23 14.79 21.59 -21.73
C PHE A 23 16.10 21.66 -20.93
N ASN A 24 17.16 22.18 -21.56
CA ASN A 24 18.47 22.32 -20.92
C ASN A 24 18.48 23.24 -19.68
N PHE A 25 17.48 24.10 -19.53
CA PHE A 25 17.35 24.99 -18.38
C PHE A 25 16.55 24.38 -17.24
N ILE A 26 15.74 23.34 -17.50
CA ILE A 26 14.82 22.77 -16.50
C ILE A 26 15.10 21.30 -16.19
N TYR A 27 15.94 20.60 -16.94
CA TYR A 27 16.11 19.15 -16.78
C TYR A 27 16.53 18.76 -15.33
N PHE A 28 17.31 19.57 -14.65
CA PHE A 28 17.71 19.34 -13.26
C PHE A 28 16.55 19.41 -12.27
N LEU A 29 15.42 20.05 -12.64
CA LEU A 29 14.19 20.08 -11.86
C LEU A 29 13.34 18.82 -12.03
N LEU A 30 13.60 18.04 -13.09
CA LEU A 30 12.76 16.91 -13.47
C LEU A 30 13.02 15.70 -12.60
N VAL A 31 14.29 15.45 -12.29
CA VAL A 31 14.72 14.20 -11.65
C VAL A 31 15.74 14.46 -10.55
N LYS A 32 15.69 13.60 -9.52
CA LYS A 32 16.68 13.50 -8.46
C LYS A 32 17.38 12.15 -8.52
N LYS A 33 18.69 12.15 -8.29
CA LYS A 33 19.54 10.97 -8.20
C LYS A 33 20.03 10.80 -6.76
N ASN A 34 19.99 9.59 -6.23
CA ASN A 34 20.41 9.35 -4.85
C ASN A 34 21.84 8.81 -4.72
N LYS A 35 22.44 8.20 -5.74
CA LYS A 35 23.76 7.58 -5.64
C LYS A 35 24.68 7.88 -6.85
N LYS A 36 26.01 7.75 -6.63
CA LYS A 36 27.00 7.64 -7.71
C LYS A 36 26.91 6.24 -8.30
N PHE A 37 26.96 6.15 -9.63
CA PHE A 37 26.71 4.95 -10.42
C PHE A 37 27.88 4.61 -11.33
N ASN A 38 28.16 3.34 -11.54
CA ASN A 38 29.11 2.85 -12.54
C ASN A 38 28.42 2.75 -13.91
N SER A 39 29.13 3.06 -14.99
CA SER A 39 28.60 3.47 -16.30
C SER A 39 27.76 2.49 -17.12
N ASP A 40 27.66 1.19 -16.73
CA ASP A 40 27.15 0.13 -17.63
C ASP A 40 25.88 -0.60 -17.14
N GLY A 41 25.16 -0.03 -16.20
CA GLY A 41 23.96 -0.67 -15.64
C GLY A 41 22.63 -0.15 -16.21
N ILE A 42 21.55 -0.69 -15.68
CA ILE A 42 20.18 -0.35 -16.06
C ILE A 42 19.75 0.96 -15.44
N VAL A 43 19.32 1.90 -16.24
CA VAL A 43 18.80 3.20 -15.79
C VAL A 43 17.29 3.21 -15.76
N LEU A 44 16.72 3.35 -14.59
CA LEU A 44 15.29 3.43 -14.35
C LEU A 44 14.83 4.87 -14.13
N LEU A 45 13.65 5.23 -14.63
CA LEU A 45 12.94 6.43 -14.25
C LEU A 45 11.70 6.06 -13.42
N ALA A 46 11.65 6.43 -12.15
CA ALA A 46 10.51 6.23 -11.30
C ALA A 46 9.51 7.40 -11.40
N LEU A 47 8.30 7.11 -11.87
CA LEU A 47 7.15 8.02 -11.80
C LEU A 47 6.56 7.98 -10.39
N ASN A 48 6.08 9.12 -9.87
CA ASN A 48 5.42 9.20 -8.57
C ASN A 48 6.19 8.46 -7.44
N PRO A 49 7.49 8.71 -7.27
CA PRO A 49 8.39 7.90 -6.45
C PRO A 49 8.03 7.91 -4.96
N PHE A 50 7.29 8.91 -4.51
CA PHE A 50 6.78 9.02 -3.15
C PHE A 50 5.91 7.82 -2.74
N ARG A 51 5.14 7.28 -3.69
CA ARG A 51 4.19 6.20 -3.42
C ARG A 51 4.84 4.84 -3.14
N PHE A 52 6.05 4.58 -3.66
CA PHE A 52 6.76 3.31 -3.46
C PHE A 52 8.25 3.51 -3.11
N ARG A 53 8.49 4.53 -2.32
CA ARG A 53 9.83 4.94 -1.90
C ARG A 53 10.65 3.79 -1.31
N ASN A 54 10.07 3.00 -0.42
CA ASN A 54 10.76 1.89 0.24
C ASN A 54 11.17 0.80 -0.77
N ASP A 55 10.31 0.49 -1.76
CA ASP A 55 10.64 -0.50 -2.78
C ASP A 55 11.79 -0.01 -3.68
N LEU A 56 11.82 1.31 -4.00
CA LEU A 56 12.93 1.92 -4.75
C LEU A 56 14.24 1.90 -3.95
N GLU A 57 14.19 2.17 -2.66
CA GLU A 57 15.36 2.14 -1.76
C GLU A 57 15.92 0.72 -1.64
N ILE A 58 15.07 -0.30 -1.56
CA ILE A 58 15.46 -1.71 -1.59
C ILE A 58 16.17 -2.06 -2.89
N LEU A 59 15.58 -1.75 -4.03
CA LEU A 59 16.19 -2.02 -5.34
C LEU A 59 17.56 -1.35 -5.49
N GLU A 60 17.71 -0.09 -5.07
CA GLU A 60 18.99 0.62 -5.13
C GLU A 60 20.03 0.09 -4.14
N SER A 61 19.61 -0.45 -3.00
CA SER A 61 20.55 -0.95 -1.99
C SER A 61 21.11 -2.32 -2.36
N GLU A 62 20.29 -3.18 -2.96
CA GLU A 62 20.65 -4.57 -3.26
C GLU A 62 21.30 -4.74 -4.64
N TYR A 63 20.83 -4.01 -5.66
CA TYR A 63 21.28 -4.17 -7.05
C TYR A 63 22.13 -2.97 -7.47
N LYS A 64 23.46 -3.16 -7.46
CA LYS A 64 24.43 -2.09 -7.75
C LYS A 64 24.48 -1.66 -9.21
N ASP A 65 23.97 -2.48 -10.10
CA ASP A 65 23.85 -2.24 -11.53
C ASP A 65 22.54 -1.51 -11.92
N ILE A 66 21.72 -1.15 -10.93
CA ILE A 66 20.52 -0.33 -11.11
C ILE A 66 20.77 1.11 -10.65
N LEU A 67 20.50 2.06 -11.53
CA LEU A 67 20.40 3.48 -11.23
C LEU A 67 18.96 3.94 -11.30
N ILE A 68 18.42 4.52 -10.24
CA ILE A 68 17.05 5.03 -10.24
C ILE A 68 17.03 6.57 -10.23
N TYR A 69 16.57 7.15 -11.33
CA TYR A 69 16.13 8.54 -11.34
C TYR A 69 14.69 8.65 -10.85
N ARG A 70 14.42 9.61 -9.98
CA ARG A 70 13.09 9.86 -9.43
C ARG A 70 12.51 11.13 -10.04
N MET A 71 11.44 11.00 -10.82
CA MET A 71 10.74 12.18 -11.33
C MET A 71 10.16 12.99 -10.16
N VAL A 72 10.44 14.28 -10.13
CA VAL A 72 9.96 15.16 -9.06
C VAL A 72 8.44 15.25 -9.13
N PHE A 73 7.75 14.73 -8.11
CA PHE A 73 6.31 14.59 -8.11
C PHE A 73 5.56 15.92 -8.26
N SER A 74 6.03 16.99 -7.63
CA SER A 74 5.44 18.32 -7.79
C SER A 74 5.56 18.84 -9.23
N PHE A 75 6.64 18.50 -9.94
CA PHE A 75 6.80 18.82 -11.35
C PHE A 75 5.85 17.97 -12.22
N GLN A 76 5.74 16.68 -11.95
CA GLN A 76 4.79 15.79 -12.64
C GLN A 76 3.35 16.28 -12.50
N CYS A 77 2.93 16.67 -11.29
CA CYS A 77 1.63 17.29 -11.05
C CYS A 77 1.49 18.63 -11.77
N PHE A 78 2.54 19.44 -11.80
CA PHE A 78 2.54 20.72 -12.49
C PHE A 78 2.36 20.55 -14.01
N LEU A 79 3.10 19.63 -14.63
CA LEU A 79 2.90 19.31 -16.05
C LEU A 79 1.45 18.91 -16.34
N PHE A 80 0.89 17.99 -15.52
CA PHE A 80 -0.50 17.58 -15.66
C PHE A 80 -1.46 18.79 -15.62
N THR A 81 -1.30 19.67 -14.63
CA THR A 81 -2.16 20.86 -14.47
C THR A 81 -1.91 21.95 -15.54
N CYS A 82 -0.82 21.86 -16.30
CA CYS A 82 -0.63 22.76 -17.45
C CYS A 82 -1.62 22.47 -18.57
N PHE A 83 -2.07 21.24 -18.73
CA PHE A 83 -2.91 20.81 -19.85
C PHE A 83 -4.35 20.51 -19.43
N TYR A 84 -4.56 19.93 -18.26
CA TYR A 84 -5.88 19.62 -17.74
C TYR A 84 -6.42 20.76 -16.87
N ARG A 85 -7.57 21.33 -17.25
CA ARG A 85 -8.24 22.43 -16.51
C ARG A 85 -8.76 21.94 -15.17
N ASN A 86 -9.36 20.73 -15.15
CA ASN A 86 -9.82 20.11 -13.93
C ASN A 86 -8.88 18.94 -13.54
N PRO A 87 -7.98 19.14 -12.56
CA PRO A 87 -7.06 18.09 -12.13
C PRO A 87 -7.74 16.90 -11.42
N LYS A 88 -9.05 17.01 -11.13
CA LYS A 88 -9.87 15.93 -10.57
C LYS A 88 -10.57 15.10 -11.63
N SER A 89 -10.50 15.48 -12.92
CA SER A 89 -11.11 14.73 -14.01
C SER A 89 -10.57 13.30 -14.04
N ASP A 90 -11.46 12.34 -14.22
CA ASP A 90 -11.08 10.94 -14.36
C ASP A 90 -10.72 10.66 -15.82
N ILE A 91 -9.45 10.84 -16.14
CA ILE A 91 -8.89 10.63 -17.49
C ILE A 91 -8.83 9.16 -17.93
N HIS A 92 -9.12 8.25 -17.00
CA HIS A 92 -9.09 6.81 -17.26
C HIS A 92 -10.42 6.27 -17.80
N ARG A 93 -11.51 7.04 -17.68
CA ARG A 93 -12.86 6.64 -18.10
C ARG A 93 -13.26 7.27 -19.44
N ASN A 94 -14.48 6.99 -19.86
CA ASN A 94 -15.08 7.62 -21.05
C ASN A 94 -14.93 9.14 -21.00
N ILE A 95 -13.96 9.61 -21.79
CA ILE A 95 -13.52 10.99 -21.82
C ILE A 95 -14.49 11.78 -22.72
N ASN A 96 -15.08 12.87 -22.21
CA ASN A 96 -15.85 13.77 -23.03
C ASN A 96 -14.97 14.49 -24.07
N LYS A 97 -15.57 15.17 -25.03
CA LYS A 97 -14.87 15.81 -26.15
C LYS A 97 -13.81 16.82 -25.68
N GLU A 98 -14.10 17.61 -24.65
CA GLU A 98 -13.16 18.61 -24.12
C GLU A 98 -11.93 17.96 -23.48
N LEU A 99 -12.16 16.95 -22.66
CA LEU A 99 -11.08 16.23 -21.99
C LEU A 99 -10.20 15.47 -22.99
N LYS A 100 -10.77 15.00 -24.12
CA LYS A 100 -9.99 14.42 -25.24
C LYS A 100 -9.05 15.44 -25.87
N ILE A 101 -9.49 16.68 -26.06
CA ILE A 101 -8.66 17.77 -26.59
C ILE A 101 -7.50 18.08 -25.62
N GLU A 102 -7.79 18.19 -24.34
CA GLU A 102 -6.78 18.42 -23.29
C GLU A 102 -5.76 17.28 -23.25
N GLN A 103 -6.22 16.05 -23.27
CA GLN A 103 -5.36 14.87 -23.31
C GLN A 103 -4.49 14.83 -24.55
N GLN A 104 -5.05 15.08 -25.73
CA GLN A 104 -4.30 15.10 -26.97
C GLN A 104 -3.21 16.19 -26.95
N SER A 105 -3.53 17.37 -26.45
CA SER A 105 -2.57 18.46 -26.30
C SER A 105 -1.43 18.08 -25.35
N TYR A 106 -1.74 17.43 -24.23
CA TYR A 106 -0.74 16.95 -23.29
C TYR A 106 0.15 15.86 -23.92
N ARG A 107 -0.44 14.88 -24.58
CA ARG A 107 0.30 13.80 -25.26
C ARG A 107 1.19 14.33 -26.38
N ASN A 108 0.72 15.32 -27.14
CA ASN A 108 1.54 15.99 -28.18
C ASN A 108 2.77 16.69 -27.58
N PHE A 109 2.60 17.36 -26.43
CA PHE A 109 3.73 17.91 -25.67
C PHE A 109 4.68 16.79 -25.19
N LEU A 110 4.16 15.73 -24.58
CA LEU A 110 4.96 14.62 -24.06
C LEU A 110 5.76 13.90 -25.15
N ARG A 111 5.19 13.73 -26.36
CA ARG A 111 5.92 13.14 -27.52
C ARG A 111 7.16 13.94 -27.94
N GLN A 112 7.17 15.24 -27.67
CA GLN A 112 8.35 16.08 -27.95
C GLN A 112 9.30 16.15 -26.74
N PHE A 113 8.75 16.07 -25.52
CA PHE A 113 9.50 16.26 -24.29
C PHE A 113 10.20 14.99 -23.78
N LEU A 114 9.49 13.84 -23.77
CA LEU A 114 10.03 12.61 -23.19
C LEU A 114 11.22 12.01 -23.94
N PRO A 115 11.34 12.08 -25.30
CA PRO A 115 12.58 11.67 -25.98
C PRO A 115 13.83 12.44 -25.52
N LEU A 116 13.69 13.71 -25.15
CA LEU A 116 14.80 14.49 -24.57
C LEU A 116 15.20 13.97 -23.19
N VAL A 117 14.20 13.60 -22.36
CA VAL A 117 14.42 12.96 -21.05
C VAL A 117 15.17 11.65 -21.22
N VAL A 118 14.71 10.78 -22.13
CA VAL A 118 15.34 9.48 -22.42
C VAL A 118 16.79 9.67 -22.85
N LYS A 119 17.04 10.58 -23.80
CA LYS A 119 18.38 10.86 -24.33
C LYS A 119 19.35 11.37 -23.27
N VAL A 120 18.93 12.37 -22.47
CA VAL A 120 19.83 13.02 -21.49
C VAL A 120 20.12 12.11 -20.29
N PHE A 121 19.13 11.39 -19.82
CA PHE A 121 19.28 10.50 -18.64
C PHE A 121 19.58 9.04 -19.03
N LYS A 122 19.63 8.69 -20.32
CA LYS A 122 19.85 7.32 -20.82
C LYS A 122 18.88 6.30 -20.21
N ILE A 123 17.58 6.66 -20.17
CA ILE A 123 16.56 5.84 -19.54
C ILE A 123 16.32 4.56 -20.34
N ASN A 124 16.50 3.39 -19.70
CA ASN A 124 16.19 2.09 -20.29
C ASN A 124 14.74 1.66 -19.97
N ILE A 125 14.24 1.94 -18.76
CA ILE A 125 12.92 1.53 -18.28
C ILE A 125 12.28 2.64 -17.46
N VAL A 126 10.96 2.72 -17.54
CA VAL A 126 10.15 3.53 -16.64
C VAL A 126 9.41 2.62 -15.67
N ILE A 127 9.36 2.99 -14.40
CA ILE A 127 8.60 2.28 -13.36
C ILE A 127 7.58 3.21 -12.69
N GLY A 128 6.38 2.69 -12.42
CA GLY A 128 5.31 3.44 -11.77
C GLY A 128 4.63 2.64 -10.64
N PRO A 129 4.05 3.31 -9.61
CA PRO A 129 3.57 2.66 -8.39
C PRO A 129 2.17 2.03 -8.50
N GLY A 130 1.46 2.21 -9.59
CA GLY A 130 0.09 1.69 -9.68
C GLY A 130 -0.70 2.15 -10.89
N LEU A 131 -1.90 1.57 -11.02
CA LEU A 131 -2.75 1.72 -12.20
C LEU A 131 -3.54 3.03 -12.25
N PHE A 132 -3.83 3.62 -11.09
CA PHE A 132 -4.90 4.60 -10.97
C PHE A 132 -4.42 6.02 -10.67
N TYR A 133 -3.15 6.30 -10.89
CA TYR A 133 -2.58 7.63 -10.70
C TYR A 133 -2.69 8.44 -11.99
N ARG A 134 -3.56 9.46 -11.99
CA ARG A 134 -3.89 10.28 -13.17
C ARG A 134 -2.68 10.91 -13.83
N GLN A 135 -1.78 11.48 -13.03
CA GLN A 135 -0.59 12.16 -13.50
C GLN A 135 0.44 11.22 -14.14
N ASP A 136 0.35 9.91 -13.87
CA ASP A 136 1.26 8.91 -14.42
C ASP A 136 0.78 8.39 -15.78
N TYR A 137 -0.53 8.38 -16.02
CA TYR A 137 -1.18 7.68 -17.12
C TYR A 137 -0.68 8.08 -18.52
N ASP A 138 -0.77 9.37 -18.85
CA ASP A 138 -0.33 9.84 -20.19
C ASP A 138 1.19 9.79 -20.34
N ILE A 139 1.94 10.07 -19.27
CA ILE A 139 3.40 9.96 -19.26
C ILE A 139 3.81 8.52 -19.57
N ALA A 140 3.24 7.55 -18.88
CA ALA A 140 3.50 6.12 -19.08
C ALA A 140 3.08 5.68 -20.50
N THR A 141 1.91 6.14 -20.97
CA THR A 141 1.42 5.85 -22.33
C THR A 141 2.43 6.30 -23.38
N ILE A 142 2.94 7.53 -23.27
CA ILE A 142 3.88 8.08 -24.27
C ILE A 142 5.27 7.42 -24.16
N PHE A 143 5.76 7.10 -22.96
CA PHE A 143 7.00 6.31 -22.87
C PHE A 143 6.88 4.98 -23.61
N LYS A 144 5.76 4.28 -23.46
CA LYS A 144 5.48 3.04 -24.20
C LYS A 144 5.40 3.27 -25.72
N GLU A 145 4.74 4.36 -26.16
CA GLU A 145 4.64 4.74 -27.58
C GLU A 145 6.02 5.00 -28.24
N ILE A 146 6.97 5.60 -27.50
CA ILE A 146 8.33 5.87 -27.97
C ILE A 146 9.31 4.71 -27.77
N GLY A 147 8.79 3.51 -27.42
CA GLY A 147 9.59 2.29 -27.33
C GLY A 147 10.27 2.05 -25.98
N VAL A 148 10.06 2.92 -24.96
CA VAL A 148 10.63 2.71 -23.63
C VAL A 148 9.67 1.86 -22.80
N PRO A 149 10.08 0.67 -22.29
CA PRO A 149 9.22 -0.18 -21.48
C PRO A 149 8.77 0.51 -20.19
N VAL A 150 7.50 0.30 -19.83
CA VAL A 150 6.91 0.84 -18.59
C VAL A 150 6.42 -0.32 -17.74
N LEU A 151 7.03 -0.50 -16.57
CA LEU A 151 6.64 -1.52 -15.59
C LEU A 151 5.82 -0.88 -14.49
N ILE A 152 4.59 -1.34 -14.33
CA ILE A 152 3.69 -0.84 -13.27
C ILE A 152 3.76 -1.77 -12.07
N PHE A 153 4.36 -1.31 -10.98
CA PHE A 153 4.41 -1.97 -9.68
C PHE A 153 3.12 -1.65 -8.90
N HIS A 154 2.08 -2.48 -9.10
CA HIS A 154 0.78 -2.18 -8.51
C HIS A 154 0.71 -2.60 -7.04
N ARG A 155 0.87 -1.62 -6.14
CA ARG A 155 0.98 -1.81 -4.69
C ARG A 155 -0.35 -2.00 -3.95
N GLU A 156 -1.47 -1.62 -4.55
CA GLU A 156 -2.80 -1.72 -3.93
C GLU A 156 -3.29 -3.19 -3.95
N GLY A 157 -2.51 -4.06 -3.29
CA GLY A 157 -2.64 -5.53 -3.37
C GLY A 157 -3.56 -6.16 -2.34
N ASN A 158 -3.93 -5.44 -1.27
CA ASN A 158 -4.76 -6.02 -0.22
C ASN A 158 -6.25 -5.99 -0.58
N LEU A 159 -6.68 -6.96 -1.36
CA LEU A 159 -8.08 -7.16 -1.76
C LEU A 159 -8.79 -8.14 -0.81
N ALA A 160 -8.70 -7.90 0.49
CA ALA A 160 -9.12 -8.81 1.54
C ALA A 160 -10.63 -8.82 1.82
N THR A 161 -11.38 -7.85 1.30
CA THR A 161 -12.85 -7.79 1.41
C THR A 161 -13.50 -7.95 0.05
N GLU A 162 -14.73 -8.44 0.01
CA GLU A 162 -15.49 -8.53 -1.26
C GLU A 162 -15.73 -7.14 -1.85
N ALA A 163 -15.99 -6.13 -1.02
CA ALA A 163 -16.13 -4.74 -1.47
C ALA A 163 -14.88 -4.22 -2.20
N PHE A 164 -13.68 -4.54 -1.72
CA PHE A 164 -12.44 -4.14 -2.38
C PHE A 164 -12.20 -4.90 -3.69
N LYS A 165 -12.52 -6.19 -3.74
CA LYS A 165 -12.44 -6.99 -4.96
C LYS A 165 -13.40 -6.46 -6.04
N GLU A 166 -14.66 -6.21 -5.66
CA GLU A 166 -15.68 -5.64 -6.56
C GLU A 166 -15.26 -4.27 -7.10
N ASP A 167 -14.72 -3.37 -6.25
CA ASP A 167 -14.24 -2.06 -6.69
C ASP A 167 -13.03 -2.18 -7.62
N PHE A 168 -12.08 -3.04 -7.31
CA PHE A 168 -10.92 -3.28 -8.16
C PHE A 168 -11.35 -3.85 -9.53
N ALA A 169 -12.22 -4.87 -9.55
CA ALA A 169 -12.78 -5.43 -10.76
C ALA A 169 -13.55 -4.38 -11.58
N ARG A 170 -14.40 -3.57 -10.92
CA ARG A 170 -15.12 -2.46 -11.54
C ARG A 170 -14.18 -1.44 -12.19
N ARG A 171 -13.10 -1.09 -11.52
CA ARG A 171 -12.09 -0.16 -12.06
C ARG A 171 -11.38 -0.77 -13.26
N CYS A 172 -10.98 -2.02 -13.20
CA CYS A 172 -10.36 -2.72 -14.34
C CYS A 172 -11.28 -2.73 -15.57
N LYS A 173 -12.60 -2.95 -15.38
CA LYS A 173 -13.58 -2.90 -16.47
C LYS A 173 -13.82 -1.48 -17.03
N LEU A 174 -13.74 -0.47 -16.18
CA LEU A 174 -14.02 0.92 -16.57
C LEU A 174 -12.84 1.58 -17.30
N TYR A 175 -11.61 1.14 -17.04
CA TYR A 175 -10.42 1.73 -17.66
C TYR A 175 -10.17 1.10 -19.03
N SER A 176 -10.13 1.95 -20.05
CA SER A 176 -10.16 1.53 -21.44
C SER A 176 -8.91 0.79 -21.92
N SER A 177 -7.75 1.00 -21.29
CA SER A 177 -6.51 0.32 -21.68
C SER A 177 -5.43 0.41 -20.59
N PHE A 178 -4.61 -0.62 -20.52
CA PHE A 178 -3.41 -0.61 -19.70
C PHE A 178 -2.33 0.28 -20.31
N HIS A 179 -1.82 1.22 -19.55
CA HIS A 179 -0.84 2.23 -20.00
C HIS A 179 0.62 1.78 -19.89
N GLY A 180 0.89 0.62 -19.27
CA GLY A 180 2.23 0.05 -19.15
C GLY A 180 2.56 -1.00 -20.22
N THR A 181 3.79 -1.55 -20.14
CA THR A 181 4.25 -2.71 -20.90
C THR A 181 3.97 -4.00 -20.15
N ALA A 182 4.22 -4.01 -18.84
CA ALA A 182 3.94 -5.13 -17.95
C ALA A 182 3.51 -4.65 -16.59
N MET A 183 2.76 -5.51 -15.89
CA MET A 183 2.25 -5.26 -14.55
C MET A 183 2.92 -6.22 -13.56
N MET A 184 3.54 -5.64 -12.54
CA MET A 184 4.12 -6.32 -11.39
C MET A 184 3.12 -6.21 -10.24
N ILE A 185 2.64 -7.33 -9.74
CA ILE A 185 1.61 -7.42 -8.70
C ILE A 185 2.10 -8.25 -7.52
N HIS A 186 1.40 -8.14 -6.40
CA HIS A 186 1.83 -8.78 -5.18
C HIS A 186 1.39 -10.26 -5.07
N ASN A 187 0.18 -10.61 -5.53
CA ASN A 187 -0.45 -11.87 -5.17
C ASN A 187 -1.41 -12.44 -6.22
N LYS A 188 -1.87 -13.66 -5.95
CA LYS A 188 -2.76 -14.42 -6.85
C LYS A 188 -4.16 -13.80 -6.99
N VAL A 189 -4.72 -13.23 -5.91
CA VAL A 189 -6.06 -12.60 -5.95
C VAL A 189 -6.09 -11.42 -6.91
N GLN A 190 -5.06 -10.57 -6.90
CA GLN A 190 -4.95 -9.49 -7.89
C GLN A 190 -4.91 -10.04 -9.32
N LYS A 191 -4.08 -11.07 -9.57
CA LYS A 191 -3.93 -11.66 -10.89
C LYS A 191 -5.23 -12.21 -11.43
N ASN A 192 -5.96 -12.95 -10.60
CA ASN A 192 -7.24 -13.55 -10.98
C ASN A 192 -8.26 -12.49 -11.41
N ILE A 193 -8.41 -11.42 -10.62
CA ILE A 193 -9.36 -10.33 -10.95
C ILE A 193 -8.96 -9.62 -12.25
N ILE A 194 -7.67 -9.38 -12.48
CA ILE A 194 -7.18 -8.76 -13.72
C ILE A 194 -7.56 -9.63 -14.93
N TYR A 195 -7.40 -10.95 -14.85
CA TYR A 195 -7.74 -11.88 -15.91
C TYR A 195 -9.26 -12.04 -16.10
N GLU A 196 -10.01 -12.20 -15.01
CA GLU A 196 -11.48 -12.31 -15.04
C GLU A 196 -12.17 -11.07 -15.62
N THR A 197 -11.52 -9.91 -15.47
CA THR A 197 -12.03 -8.65 -16.04
C THR A 197 -11.57 -8.38 -17.47
N ASN A 198 -10.75 -9.26 -18.04
CA ASN A 198 -10.09 -9.07 -19.35
C ASN A 198 -9.33 -7.75 -19.48
N TYR A 199 -8.88 -7.16 -18.35
CA TYR A 199 -8.11 -5.92 -18.37
C TYR A 199 -6.73 -6.11 -18.99
N MET A 200 -6.10 -7.26 -18.72
CA MET A 200 -4.88 -7.74 -19.36
C MET A 200 -4.89 -9.27 -19.43
N ASN A 201 -4.48 -9.82 -20.57
CA ASN A 201 -4.41 -11.27 -20.79
C ASN A 201 -2.99 -11.82 -20.70
N ASN A 202 -1.98 -10.96 -20.70
CA ASN A 202 -0.56 -11.33 -20.63
C ASN A 202 0.26 -10.25 -19.88
N ASN A 203 1.55 -10.51 -19.67
CA ASN A 203 2.49 -9.59 -19.01
C ASN A 203 2.04 -9.13 -17.60
N VAL A 204 1.31 -9.98 -16.87
CA VAL A 204 0.97 -9.80 -15.46
C VAL A 204 1.80 -10.77 -14.62
N HIS A 205 2.74 -10.23 -13.83
CA HIS A 205 3.72 -11.01 -13.10
C HIS A 205 3.52 -10.86 -11.59
N ILE A 206 3.35 -11.97 -10.89
CA ILE A 206 3.37 -11.97 -9.42
C ILE A 206 4.83 -11.88 -9.01
N ILE A 207 5.22 -10.76 -8.42
CA ILE A 207 6.56 -10.56 -7.88
C ILE A 207 6.58 -10.65 -6.35
N GLY A 208 5.45 -10.43 -5.68
CA GLY A 208 5.39 -10.32 -4.23
C GLY A 208 5.63 -8.89 -3.71
N VAL A 209 5.84 -8.78 -2.42
CA VAL A 209 6.06 -7.52 -1.70
C VAL A 209 7.53 -7.42 -1.28
N LEU A 210 8.32 -6.57 -1.95
CA LEU A 210 9.78 -6.49 -1.80
C LEU A 210 10.25 -6.32 -0.35
N ARG A 211 9.55 -5.49 0.42
CA ARG A 211 9.90 -5.24 1.82
C ARG A 211 9.63 -6.43 2.75
N MET A 212 8.88 -7.44 2.29
CA MET A 212 8.53 -8.60 3.10
C MET A 212 9.59 -9.72 3.04
N ASP A 213 10.47 -9.72 2.06
CA ASP A 213 11.41 -10.83 1.84
C ASP A 213 12.28 -11.15 3.05
N GLU A 214 12.87 -10.13 3.66
CA GLU A 214 13.70 -10.32 4.86
C GLU A 214 12.88 -10.85 6.03
N TRP A 215 11.67 -10.32 6.22
CA TRP A 215 10.77 -10.79 7.26
C TRP A 215 10.33 -12.24 7.00
N VAL A 216 9.96 -12.57 5.76
CA VAL A 216 9.59 -13.95 5.38
C VAL A 216 10.71 -14.93 5.64
N LYS A 217 11.95 -14.61 5.24
CA LYS A 217 13.14 -15.45 5.49
C LYS A 217 13.38 -15.69 6.99
N ASN A 218 13.03 -14.72 7.82
CA ASN A 218 13.25 -14.78 9.27
C ASN A 218 12.06 -15.35 10.06
N THR A 219 10.88 -15.56 9.46
CA THR A 219 9.68 -16.04 10.19
C THR A 219 9.88 -17.40 10.84
N HIS A 220 10.63 -18.31 10.23
CA HIS A 220 10.95 -19.63 10.80
C HIS A 220 11.76 -19.53 12.09
N ILE A 221 12.54 -18.47 12.26
CA ILE A 221 13.36 -18.24 13.47
C ILE A 221 12.49 -17.64 14.59
N LEU A 222 11.42 -16.93 14.25
CA LEU A 222 10.56 -16.22 15.18
C LEU A 222 9.64 -17.15 16.01
N HIS A 223 9.37 -18.36 15.51
CA HIS A 223 8.60 -19.37 16.25
C HIS A 223 9.31 -19.84 17.55
N ASN A 224 10.62 -19.71 17.64
CA ASN A 224 11.44 -20.31 18.72
C ASN A 224 11.92 -19.31 19.79
N LYS A 225 11.56 -18.03 19.72
CA LYS A 225 11.97 -17.07 20.76
C LYS A 225 11.01 -17.11 21.95
N ASN A 226 11.39 -17.81 23.01
CA ASN A 226 10.82 -17.60 24.33
C ASN A 226 11.13 -16.16 24.77
N MET A 227 10.14 -15.26 24.59
CA MET A 227 10.27 -13.89 25.09
C MET A 227 10.18 -13.88 26.61
N LEU A 228 11.12 -13.16 27.24
CA LEU A 228 11.13 -12.98 28.73
C LEU A 228 9.88 -12.27 29.25
N HIS A 229 9.21 -11.50 28.40
CA HIS A 229 8.00 -10.75 28.74
C HIS A 229 6.86 -11.08 27.79
N LYS A 230 5.68 -11.32 28.35
CA LYS A 230 4.45 -11.53 27.59
C LYS A 230 3.95 -10.22 26.99
N ARG A 231 3.59 -10.27 25.70
CA ARG A 231 3.13 -9.07 24.97
C ARG A 231 1.85 -9.35 24.17
N VAL A 232 0.91 -8.42 24.28
CA VAL A 232 -0.31 -8.35 23.45
C VAL A 232 -0.26 -7.11 22.59
N THR A 233 -0.43 -7.25 21.27
CA THR A 233 -0.50 -6.10 20.36
C THR A 233 -1.85 -5.99 19.68
N LEU A 234 -2.54 -4.86 19.88
CA LEU A 234 -3.69 -4.45 19.09
C LEU A 234 -3.21 -3.54 17.94
N PHE A 235 -3.34 -4.00 16.71
CA PHE A 235 -3.23 -3.12 15.54
C PHE A 235 -4.52 -2.31 15.41
N SER A 236 -4.47 -1.07 15.89
CA SER A 236 -5.64 -0.18 15.99
C SER A 236 -6.31 0.04 14.63
N PHE A 237 -7.61 0.04 14.64
CA PHE A 237 -8.46 0.32 13.48
C PHE A 237 -9.51 1.39 13.83
N GLY A 238 -9.98 2.10 12.82
CA GLY A 238 -11.08 3.06 12.98
C GLY A 238 -12.42 2.46 12.57
N PRO A 239 -13.54 3.12 12.92
CA PRO A 239 -14.90 2.67 12.62
C PRO A 239 -15.17 2.36 11.14
N GLY A 240 -14.40 2.97 10.24
CA GLY A 240 -14.51 2.77 8.80
C GLY A 240 -13.59 1.72 8.20
N ALA A 241 -12.98 0.84 8.99
CA ALA A 241 -12.13 -0.21 8.47
C ALA A 241 -12.90 -1.17 7.56
N GLY A 242 -12.39 -1.42 6.33
CA GLY A 242 -13.08 -2.24 5.32
C GLY A 242 -14.07 -1.48 4.42
N PHE A 243 -14.31 -0.20 4.69
CA PHE A 243 -15.23 0.60 3.88
C PHE A 243 -14.50 1.53 2.93
N MET A 244 -14.89 1.51 1.65
CA MET A 244 -14.27 2.31 0.58
C MET A 244 -14.40 3.82 0.79
N ASN A 245 -15.48 4.26 1.42
CA ASN A 245 -15.82 5.68 1.58
C ASN A 245 -15.36 6.29 2.91
N ALA A 246 -14.84 5.49 3.81
CA ALA A 246 -14.30 5.97 5.07
C ALA A 246 -12.95 6.66 4.85
N LYS A 247 -12.93 7.98 4.98
CA LYS A 247 -11.73 8.80 4.80
C LYS A 247 -11.15 9.23 6.15
N PRO A 248 -9.94 8.80 6.49
CA PRO A 248 -9.22 9.40 7.61
C PRO A 248 -8.92 10.89 7.32
N PRO A 249 -8.82 11.76 8.33
CA PRO A 249 -8.77 11.46 9.77
C PRO A 249 -10.15 11.46 10.46
N GLN A 250 -11.25 11.60 9.74
CA GLN A 250 -12.58 11.60 10.33
C GLN A 250 -13.00 10.18 10.67
N TRP A 251 -13.30 9.95 11.95
CA TRP A 251 -13.84 8.69 12.42
C TRP A 251 -15.36 8.79 12.41
N PRO A 252 -16.05 8.07 11.49
CA PRO A 252 -17.50 8.11 11.42
C PRO A 252 -18.11 7.39 12.64
N LEU A 253 -19.06 8.03 13.27
CA LEU A 253 -19.74 7.50 14.46
C LEU A 253 -21.16 6.95 14.17
N ASP A 254 -21.54 6.91 12.91
CA ASP A 254 -22.84 6.39 12.45
C ASP A 254 -22.84 4.85 12.44
N PRO A 255 -23.57 4.16 13.35
CA PRO A 255 -23.58 2.71 13.46
C PRO A 255 -24.44 2.01 12.39
N GLU A 256 -25.13 2.77 11.55
CA GLU A 256 -25.87 2.20 10.42
C GLU A 256 -24.97 1.99 9.19
N ASN A 257 -23.96 2.87 9.04
CA ASN A 257 -23.06 2.84 7.90
C ASN A 257 -21.62 2.44 8.25
N PHE A 258 -21.24 2.41 9.53
CA PHE A 258 -19.89 2.11 10.02
C PHE A 258 -19.92 1.28 11.31
N MET A 259 -18.77 1.07 11.94
CA MET A 259 -18.60 0.20 13.09
C MET A 259 -18.01 0.93 14.32
N PRO A 260 -18.64 2.00 14.82
CA PRO A 260 -18.11 2.72 15.98
C PRO A 260 -18.14 1.89 17.25
N THR A 261 -19.21 1.13 17.54
CA THR A 261 -19.33 0.32 18.76
C THR A 261 -18.30 -0.79 18.79
N LEU A 262 -18.13 -1.53 17.68
CA LEU A 262 -17.06 -2.54 17.59
C LEU A 262 -15.70 -1.92 17.89
N CYS A 263 -15.40 -0.77 17.29
CA CYS A 263 -14.12 -0.08 17.48
C CYS A 263 -13.93 0.31 18.96
N ILE A 264 -14.95 0.90 19.60
CA ILE A 264 -14.92 1.30 21.02
C ILE A 264 -14.70 0.09 21.92
N GLU A 265 -15.52 -0.94 21.78
CA GLU A 265 -15.51 -2.10 22.66
C GLU A 265 -14.21 -2.90 22.56
N VAL A 266 -13.64 -3.04 21.36
CA VAL A 266 -12.33 -3.70 21.20
C VAL A 266 -11.23 -2.93 21.93
N HIS A 267 -11.14 -1.61 21.73
CA HIS A 267 -10.09 -0.82 22.36
C HIS A 267 -10.28 -0.77 23.90
N LYS A 268 -11.50 -0.59 24.39
CA LYS A 268 -11.79 -0.64 25.83
C LYS A 268 -11.45 -1.99 26.44
N THR A 269 -11.77 -3.09 25.76
CA THR A 269 -11.44 -4.45 26.25
C THR A 269 -9.93 -4.64 26.39
N VAL A 270 -9.16 -4.16 25.43
CA VAL A 270 -7.68 -4.26 25.46
C VAL A 270 -7.08 -3.36 26.55
N ILE A 271 -7.60 -2.15 26.74
CA ILE A 271 -7.19 -1.26 27.84
C ILE A 271 -7.51 -1.89 29.20
N ASN A 272 -8.72 -2.42 29.38
CA ASN A 272 -9.11 -3.13 30.62
C ASN A 272 -8.24 -4.37 30.86
N PHE A 273 -7.84 -5.06 29.81
CA PHE A 273 -6.91 -6.18 29.95
C PHE A 273 -5.56 -5.70 30.49
N ALA A 274 -5.02 -4.57 30.00
CA ALA A 274 -3.76 -4.00 30.50
C ALA A 274 -3.87 -3.67 32.01
N ILE A 275 -4.94 -3.01 32.43
CA ILE A 275 -5.19 -2.65 33.84
C ILE A 275 -5.16 -3.89 34.74
N ASN A 276 -5.88 -4.95 34.34
CA ASN A 276 -6.03 -6.15 35.15
C ASN A 276 -4.85 -7.14 35.08
N ASN A 277 -3.90 -6.94 34.15
CA ASN A 277 -2.76 -7.83 33.91
C ASN A 277 -1.43 -7.06 33.86
N PRO A 278 -0.98 -6.46 34.97
CA PRO A 278 0.18 -5.53 34.97
C PRO A 278 1.52 -6.17 34.57
N LYS A 279 1.59 -7.51 34.56
CA LYS A 279 2.80 -8.25 34.12
C LYS A 279 2.86 -8.48 32.59
N VAL A 280 1.82 -8.12 31.85
CA VAL A 280 1.73 -8.29 30.41
C VAL A 280 1.89 -6.92 29.75
N GLU A 281 2.86 -6.77 28.87
CA GLU A 281 2.96 -5.54 28.06
C GLU A 281 1.84 -5.51 27.01
N VAL A 282 1.08 -4.44 26.97
CA VAL A 282 0.01 -4.23 26.02
C VAL A 282 0.36 -3.05 25.10
N VAL A 283 0.38 -3.30 23.79
CA VAL A 283 0.68 -2.27 22.80
C VAL A 283 -0.53 -2.02 21.92
N ILE A 284 -0.98 -0.77 21.85
CA ILE A 284 -1.96 -0.32 20.85
C ILE A 284 -1.18 0.43 19.76
N LYS A 285 -0.97 -0.25 18.62
CA LYS A 285 -0.24 0.29 17.48
C LYS A 285 -1.17 1.08 16.58
N CYS A 286 -1.06 2.40 16.63
CA CYS A 286 -1.79 3.31 15.75
C CYS A 286 -1.28 3.21 14.29
N LYS A 287 -2.18 3.38 13.33
CA LYS A 287 -1.84 3.30 11.90
C LYS A 287 -1.04 4.51 11.41
N TRP A 288 -1.39 5.69 11.93
CA TRP A 288 -0.74 6.97 11.65
C TRP A 288 -0.48 7.73 12.94
N GLY A 289 0.33 8.80 12.89
CA GLY A 289 0.74 9.57 14.06
C GLY A 289 -0.36 10.30 14.83
N GLY A 290 -0.06 11.43 15.40
CA GLY A 290 -0.82 12.11 16.45
C GLY A 290 -2.34 12.28 16.27
N SER A 291 -2.84 12.47 15.05
CA SER A 291 -4.30 12.56 14.79
C SER A 291 -5.04 11.25 15.09
N TRP A 292 -4.41 10.09 14.80
CA TRP A 292 -5.02 8.78 15.08
C TRP A 292 -5.16 8.54 16.59
N ARG A 293 -4.07 8.77 17.34
CA ARG A 293 -4.07 8.65 18.80
C ARG A 293 -5.15 9.54 19.43
N LYS A 294 -5.23 10.81 19.01
CA LYS A 294 -6.25 11.75 19.50
C LYS A 294 -7.66 11.24 19.24
N SER A 295 -7.96 10.76 18.02
CA SER A 295 -9.27 10.22 17.67
C SER A 295 -9.61 8.97 18.47
N LEU A 296 -8.61 8.10 18.72
CA LEU A 296 -8.78 6.92 19.56
C LEU A 296 -9.18 7.29 20.99
N LEU A 297 -8.43 8.19 21.64
CA LEU A 297 -8.70 8.63 23.00
C LEU A 297 -10.08 9.29 23.14
N GLN A 298 -10.46 10.12 22.17
CA GLN A 298 -11.80 10.70 22.12
C GLN A 298 -12.90 9.64 21.97
N LEU A 299 -12.67 8.62 21.16
CA LEU A 299 -13.65 7.57 20.89
C LEU A 299 -13.90 6.70 22.12
N VAL A 300 -12.85 6.31 22.84
CA VAL A 300 -12.99 5.48 24.05
C VAL A 300 -13.53 6.26 25.26
N GLY A 301 -13.58 7.60 25.17
CA GLY A 301 -14.20 8.47 26.18
C GLY A 301 -13.41 8.56 27.48
N GLU A 302 -12.15 8.18 27.49
CA GLU A 302 -11.28 8.25 28.67
C GLU A 302 -10.38 9.47 28.61
N LYS A 303 -10.04 10.02 29.78
CA LYS A 303 -9.07 11.11 29.86
C LYS A 303 -7.70 10.58 29.48
N SER A 304 -6.96 11.33 28.66
CA SER A 304 -5.63 10.91 28.21
C SER A 304 -4.69 10.58 29.36
N ASP A 305 -4.80 11.34 30.46
CA ASP A 305 -3.93 11.21 31.64
C ASP A 305 -4.17 9.89 32.40
N GLU A 306 -5.40 9.37 32.43
CA GLU A 306 -5.72 8.10 33.06
C GLU A 306 -5.11 6.91 32.30
N ILE A 307 -5.16 6.97 30.95
CA ILE A 307 -4.58 5.93 30.09
C ILE A 307 -3.04 5.99 30.12
N GLU A 308 -2.46 7.19 30.14
CA GLU A 308 -1.00 7.39 30.16
C GLU A 308 -0.37 6.90 31.48
N ASN A 309 -1.14 6.81 32.54
CA ASN A 309 -0.70 6.30 33.84
C ASN A 309 -0.78 4.76 33.97
N ILE A 310 -1.20 4.02 32.94
CA ILE A 310 -1.20 2.54 32.95
C ILE A 310 0.22 2.06 32.58
N PRO A 311 1.02 1.53 33.54
CA PRO A 311 2.46 1.35 33.34
C PRO A 311 2.84 0.36 32.23
N ASN A 312 1.98 -0.62 31.96
CA ASN A 312 2.19 -1.69 30.98
C ASN A 312 1.43 -1.47 29.67
N LEU A 313 0.82 -0.29 29.45
CA LEU A 313 0.11 0.07 28.22
C LEU A 313 0.89 1.10 27.41
N ILE A 314 1.16 0.79 26.15
CA ILE A 314 1.85 1.66 25.22
C ILE A 314 0.95 1.95 24.00
N ILE A 315 0.61 3.23 23.80
CA ILE A 315 -0.13 3.67 22.60
C ILE A 315 0.83 4.41 21.70
N THR A 316 1.21 3.83 20.56
CA THR A 316 2.26 4.34 19.68
C THR A 316 1.93 4.23 18.19
N ALA A 317 2.49 5.14 17.39
CA ALA A 317 2.51 5.04 15.93
C ALA A 317 3.92 4.71 15.39
N ASP A 318 4.96 4.80 16.20
CA ASP A 318 6.35 4.84 15.75
C ASP A 318 7.05 3.48 15.78
N ARG A 319 6.54 2.52 16.58
CA ARG A 319 7.10 1.17 16.58
C ARG A 319 6.88 0.47 15.23
N ASP A 320 7.84 -0.32 14.79
CA ASP A 320 7.73 -1.11 13.58
C ASP A 320 6.70 -2.25 13.73
N ALA A 321 5.86 -2.45 12.70
CA ALA A 321 4.80 -3.45 12.76
C ALA A 321 5.34 -4.88 12.75
N GLN A 322 6.43 -5.15 12.01
CA GLN A 322 7.02 -6.48 11.92
C GLN A 322 7.78 -6.83 13.22
N GLU A 323 8.43 -5.84 13.84
CA GLU A 323 9.01 -6.01 15.19
C GLU A 323 7.92 -6.38 16.20
N LEU A 324 6.79 -5.66 16.21
CA LEU A 324 5.67 -5.96 17.11
C LEU A 324 5.06 -7.34 16.83
N ILE A 325 4.89 -7.73 15.56
CA ILE A 325 4.40 -9.06 15.20
C ILE A 325 5.34 -10.15 15.73
N SER A 326 6.63 -9.98 15.52
CA SER A 326 7.62 -11.00 15.92
C SER A 326 7.71 -11.17 17.44
N THR A 327 7.53 -10.09 18.19
CA THR A 327 7.71 -10.06 19.65
C THR A 327 6.41 -10.19 20.45
N SER A 328 5.25 -10.27 19.81
CA SER A 328 3.97 -10.49 20.50
C SER A 328 3.61 -11.96 20.63
N ASP A 329 2.92 -12.33 21.72
CA ASP A 329 2.25 -13.62 21.89
C ASP A 329 0.87 -13.60 21.23
N VAL A 330 0.15 -12.48 21.38
CA VAL A 330 -1.20 -12.28 20.88
C VAL A 330 -1.25 -11.04 19.98
N ILE A 331 -1.86 -11.19 18.83
CA ILE A 331 -2.13 -10.12 17.89
C ILE A 331 -3.64 -9.96 17.76
N ILE A 332 -4.12 -8.73 17.90
CA ILE A 332 -5.52 -8.37 17.76
C ILE A 332 -5.61 -7.33 16.62
N GLY A 333 -6.63 -7.43 15.81
CA GLY A 333 -6.85 -6.40 14.78
C GLY A 333 -8.09 -6.65 13.94
N PHE A 334 -8.42 -5.64 13.16
CA PHE A 334 -9.50 -5.67 12.20
C PHE A 334 -9.09 -4.87 10.97
N GLY A 335 -9.15 -5.50 9.80
CA GLY A 335 -8.91 -4.77 8.55
C GLY A 335 -7.44 -4.42 8.25
N SER A 336 -6.51 -5.32 8.56
CA SER A 336 -5.08 -5.11 8.32
C SER A 336 -4.40 -6.34 7.73
N THR A 337 -3.33 -6.12 6.94
CA THR A 337 -2.41 -7.19 6.50
C THR A 337 -1.67 -7.84 7.65
N THR A 338 -1.47 -7.10 8.74
CA THR A 338 -0.79 -7.58 9.95
C THR A 338 -1.43 -8.82 10.57
N LEU A 339 -2.74 -9.07 10.30
CA LEU A 339 -3.42 -10.30 10.70
C LEU A 339 -2.80 -11.53 10.03
N LEU A 340 -2.56 -11.46 8.72
CA LEU A 340 -1.92 -12.54 7.98
C LEU A 340 -0.43 -12.65 8.30
N GLU A 341 0.26 -11.53 8.49
CA GLU A 341 1.64 -11.50 8.92
C GLU A 341 1.79 -12.19 10.29
N GLY A 342 0.92 -11.87 11.26
CA GLY A 342 0.89 -12.54 12.55
C GLY A 342 0.52 -14.02 12.47
N ALA A 343 -0.41 -14.37 11.60
CA ALA A 343 -0.84 -15.75 11.39
C ALA A 343 0.29 -16.63 10.85
N VAL A 344 1.07 -16.14 9.87
CA VAL A 344 2.25 -16.82 9.32
C VAL A 344 3.39 -16.89 10.34
N ALA A 345 3.55 -15.84 11.17
CA ALA A 345 4.51 -15.86 12.29
C ALA A 345 4.09 -16.79 13.45
N GLY A 346 3.05 -17.61 13.30
CA GLY A 346 2.60 -18.59 14.30
C GLY A 346 1.94 -17.98 15.53
N LYS A 347 1.57 -16.71 15.49
CA LYS A 347 0.98 -16.01 16.64
C LYS A 347 -0.51 -16.35 16.82
N ALA A 348 -1.00 -16.17 18.06
CA ALA A 348 -2.43 -16.14 18.30
C ALA A 348 -3.00 -14.87 17.67
N VAL A 349 -3.75 -15.00 16.58
CA VAL A 349 -4.38 -13.88 15.91
C VAL A 349 -5.86 -13.85 16.22
N ILE A 350 -6.32 -12.81 16.92
CA ILE A 350 -7.72 -12.65 17.31
C ILE A 350 -8.36 -11.59 16.41
N VAL A 351 -9.46 -11.97 15.77
CA VAL A 351 -10.29 -11.08 14.95
C VAL A 351 -11.62 -10.86 15.68
N PRO A 352 -11.96 -9.63 16.07
CA PRO A 352 -13.25 -9.33 16.67
C PRO A 352 -14.37 -9.41 15.63
N HIS A 353 -15.44 -10.11 15.95
CA HIS A 353 -16.62 -10.28 15.12
C HIS A 353 -17.90 -10.21 15.97
N PHE A 354 -18.21 -9.02 16.46
CA PHE A 354 -19.40 -8.72 17.28
C PHE A 354 -19.90 -7.30 16.95
N GLU A 355 -20.99 -6.86 17.58
CA GLU A 355 -21.64 -5.56 17.33
C GLU A 355 -22.03 -5.39 15.84
N GLU A 356 -21.80 -4.19 15.28
CA GLU A 356 -22.28 -3.80 13.96
C GLU A 356 -21.81 -4.76 12.84
N ILE A 357 -20.61 -5.32 12.97
CA ILE A 357 -20.03 -6.16 11.90
C ILE A 357 -20.79 -7.47 11.69
N THR A 358 -21.62 -7.88 12.64
CA THR A 358 -22.49 -9.06 12.49
C THR A 358 -23.70 -8.80 11.59
N LYS A 359 -24.03 -7.53 11.33
CA LYS A 359 -25.13 -7.14 10.47
C LYS A 359 -24.86 -7.57 9.02
N LYS A 360 -25.90 -8.11 8.36
CA LYS A 360 -25.80 -8.61 6.98
C LYS A 360 -25.29 -7.55 5.99
N ILE A 361 -25.64 -6.27 6.21
CA ILE A 361 -25.21 -5.17 5.34
C ILE A 361 -23.70 -4.99 5.29
N PHE A 362 -22.97 -5.36 6.36
CA PHE A 362 -21.52 -5.24 6.45
C PHE A 362 -20.75 -6.47 5.96
N ALA A 363 -21.46 -7.52 5.55
CA ALA A 363 -20.85 -8.80 5.17
C ALA A 363 -19.75 -8.68 4.10
N LYS A 364 -19.88 -7.73 3.16
CA LYS A 364 -18.89 -7.49 2.10
C LYS A 364 -17.65 -6.71 2.58
N ASN A 365 -17.68 -6.13 3.77
CA ASN A 365 -16.62 -5.30 4.33
C ASN A 365 -15.70 -6.06 5.30
N ILE A 366 -16.01 -7.33 5.55
CA ILE A 366 -15.28 -8.20 6.48
C ILE A 366 -14.03 -8.74 5.79
N TYR A 367 -12.87 -8.48 6.40
CA TYR A 367 -11.59 -9.00 5.93
C TYR A 367 -11.53 -10.52 6.10
N TYR A 368 -11.12 -11.21 5.04
CA TYR A 368 -10.92 -12.66 5.02
C TYR A 368 -12.11 -13.48 5.52
N LYS A 369 -13.34 -12.99 5.35
CA LYS A 369 -14.57 -13.62 5.86
C LYS A 369 -14.67 -15.12 5.55
N ASN A 370 -14.30 -15.51 4.34
CA ASN A 370 -14.39 -16.91 3.89
C ASN A 370 -13.22 -17.78 4.43
N ASN A 371 -12.36 -17.21 5.28
CA ASN A 371 -11.16 -17.85 5.84
C ASN A 371 -11.07 -17.60 7.36
N PHE A 372 -12.20 -17.44 8.03
CA PHE A 372 -12.24 -17.22 9.49
C PHE A 372 -11.66 -18.38 10.28
N ASP A 373 -11.64 -19.58 9.71
CA ASP A 373 -10.98 -20.77 10.26
C ASP A 373 -9.44 -20.65 10.34
N CYS A 374 -8.85 -19.62 9.72
CA CYS A 374 -7.44 -19.27 9.89
C CYS A 374 -7.16 -18.42 11.12
N PHE A 375 -8.18 -17.91 11.82
CA PHE A 375 -8.07 -16.95 12.92
C PHE A 375 -8.85 -17.41 14.16
N ASN A 376 -8.58 -16.77 15.29
CA ASN A 376 -9.38 -16.93 16.49
C ASN A 376 -10.44 -15.83 16.50
N ILE A 377 -11.71 -16.20 16.40
CA ILE A 377 -12.81 -15.24 16.25
C ILE A 377 -13.42 -14.94 17.61
N ALA A 378 -13.30 -13.70 18.04
CA ALA A 378 -13.94 -13.22 19.25
C ALA A 378 -15.38 -12.72 18.95
N ASN A 379 -16.39 -13.27 19.60
CA ASN A 379 -17.80 -12.99 19.35
C ASN A 379 -18.45 -12.05 20.35
N SER A 380 -17.69 -11.56 21.33
CA SER A 380 -18.11 -10.54 22.31
C SER A 380 -16.87 -9.91 22.95
N PRO A 381 -17.01 -8.74 23.61
CA PRO A 381 -15.93 -8.14 24.42
C PRO A 381 -15.40 -9.09 25.51
N ARG A 382 -16.28 -9.80 26.19
CA ARG A 382 -15.89 -10.80 27.20
C ARG A 382 -15.11 -11.94 26.58
N ASN A 383 -15.57 -12.49 25.48
CA ASN A 383 -14.86 -13.56 24.78
C ASN A 383 -13.49 -13.09 24.25
N LEU A 384 -13.40 -11.84 23.77
CA LEU A 384 -12.12 -11.22 23.40
C LEU A 384 -11.15 -11.20 24.59
N TYR A 385 -11.60 -10.71 25.75
CA TYR A 385 -10.78 -10.68 26.97
C TYR A 385 -10.28 -12.08 27.37
N ASP A 386 -11.19 -13.07 27.41
CA ASP A 386 -10.88 -14.43 27.79
C ASP A 386 -9.90 -15.11 26.81
N MET A 387 -10.01 -14.82 25.50
CA MET A 387 -9.05 -15.29 24.49
C MET A 387 -7.68 -14.66 24.68
N ILE A 388 -7.60 -13.35 24.92
CA ILE A 388 -6.33 -12.67 25.20
C ILE A 388 -5.64 -13.32 26.38
N PHE A 389 -6.36 -13.51 27.49
CA PHE A 389 -5.82 -14.11 28.71
C PHE A 389 -5.27 -15.54 28.45
N ARG A 390 -6.07 -16.37 27.79
CA ARG A 390 -5.70 -17.76 27.49
C ARG A 390 -4.48 -17.84 26.59
N TYR A 391 -4.47 -17.09 25.50
CA TYR A 391 -3.41 -17.20 24.48
C TYR A 391 -2.12 -16.49 24.89
N THR A 392 -2.18 -15.52 25.76
CA THR A 392 -0.99 -14.94 26.38
C THR A 392 -0.26 -15.97 27.26
N SER A 393 -0.98 -16.89 27.89
CA SER A 393 -0.41 -17.94 28.72
C SER A 393 0.20 -19.08 27.88
N ASN A 394 -0.55 -19.59 26.92
CA ASN A 394 -0.12 -20.66 26.03
C ASN A 394 -0.90 -20.68 24.71
N TYR A 395 -0.20 -20.61 23.59
CA TYR A 395 -0.77 -20.78 22.25
C TYR A 395 0.20 -21.53 21.34
N ILE A 396 -0.26 -22.66 20.84
CA ILE A 396 0.48 -23.47 19.84
C ILE A 396 -0.47 -23.73 18.69
N PRO A 397 -0.21 -23.18 17.50
CA PRO A 397 -1.02 -23.46 16.32
C PRO A 397 -0.81 -24.90 15.86
N GLN A 398 -1.88 -25.57 15.43
CA GLN A 398 -1.79 -26.90 14.84
C GLN A 398 -1.22 -26.84 13.42
N ASP A 399 -0.51 -27.87 12.97
CA ASP A 399 0.19 -27.90 11.68
C ASP A 399 -0.75 -27.59 10.49
N HIS A 400 -1.93 -28.19 10.44
CA HIS A 400 -2.90 -27.93 9.38
C HIS A 400 -3.37 -26.47 9.34
N LEU A 401 -3.38 -25.77 10.47
CA LEU A 401 -3.70 -24.37 10.55
C LEU A 401 -2.56 -23.51 10.00
N ILE A 402 -1.32 -23.90 10.23
CA ILE A 402 -0.13 -23.24 9.68
C ILE A 402 -0.17 -23.29 8.15
N GLU A 403 -0.41 -24.44 7.55
CA GLU A 403 -0.51 -24.61 6.10
C GLU A 403 -1.63 -23.74 5.49
N LYS A 404 -2.81 -23.71 6.12
CA LYS A 404 -3.92 -22.81 5.69
C LYS A 404 -3.52 -21.34 5.72
N ARG A 405 -2.84 -20.92 6.79
CA ARG A 405 -2.38 -19.54 6.96
C ARG A 405 -1.33 -19.15 5.93
N HIS A 406 -0.38 -20.06 5.61
CA HIS A 406 0.61 -19.87 4.56
C HIS A 406 -0.08 -19.67 3.20
N LYS A 407 -1.00 -20.55 2.82
CA LYS A 407 -1.75 -20.46 1.58
C LYS A 407 -2.57 -19.16 1.50
N LEU A 408 -3.18 -18.75 2.61
CA LEU A 408 -3.94 -17.51 2.68
C LEU A 408 -3.04 -16.28 2.49
N PHE A 409 -1.87 -16.26 3.12
CA PHE A 409 -0.88 -15.21 2.97
C PHE A 409 -0.41 -15.07 1.52
N GLU A 410 -0.06 -16.18 0.86
CA GLU A 410 0.36 -16.18 -0.54
C GLU A 410 -0.73 -15.68 -1.49
N ASN A 411 -1.99 -15.99 -1.18
CA ASN A 411 -3.10 -15.54 -2.00
C ASN A 411 -3.34 -14.04 -1.92
N TYR A 412 -3.12 -13.41 -0.74
CA TYR A 412 -3.52 -12.03 -0.49
C TYR A 412 -2.36 -11.05 -0.27
N ILE A 413 -1.17 -11.52 0.08
CA ILE A 413 -0.03 -10.65 0.40
C ILE A 413 1.14 -10.87 -0.56
N SER A 414 1.87 -11.99 -0.41
CA SER A 414 3.13 -12.23 -1.12
C SER A 414 3.46 -13.72 -1.13
N PRO A 415 4.20 -14.26 -2.10
CA PRO A 415 4.87 -15.55 -1.95
C PRO A 415 5.70 -15.61 -0.65
N LEU A 416 5.79 -16.80 -0.06
CA LEU A 416 6.52 -17.04 1.19
C LEU A 416 7.95 -17.56 0.98
N ASP A 417 8.45 -17.50 -0.26
CA ASP A 417 9.80 -17.94 -0.62
C ASP A 417 10.88 -16.85 -0.42
N GLY A 418 10.47 -15.63 -0.08
CA GLY A 418 11.37 -14.49 0.10
C GLY A 418 12.08 -14.07 -1.19
N SER A 419 11.47 -14.28 -2.35
CA SER A 419 12.04 -14.01 -3.68
C SER A 419 11.49 -12.76 -4.37
N ALA A 420 10.70 -11.93 -3.69
CA ALA A 420 10.03 -10.80 -4.32
C ALA A 420 11.02 -9.78 -4.92
N ARG A 421 12.15 -9.55 -4.26
CA ARG A 421 13.21 -8.64 -4.71
C ARG A 421 13.86 -9.19 -5.99
N ASP A 422 14.26 -10.46 -5.97
CA ASP A 422 14.88 -11.13 -7.12
C ASP A 422 13.92 -11.23 -8.31
N ASN A 423 12.64 -11.50 -8.06
CA ASN A 423 11.60 -11.49 -9.08
C ASN A 423 11.45 -10.10 -9.72
N ALA A 424 11.42 -9.05 -8.91
CA ALA A 424 11.36 -7.67 -9.41
C ALA A 424 12.58 -7.35 -10.29
N TYR A 425 13.78 -7.65 -9.80
CA TYR A 425 15.02 -7.45 -10.54
C TYR A 425 15.05 -8.23 -11.85
N LYS A 426 14.73 -9.53 -11.85
CA LYS A 426 14.65 -10.38 -13.04
C LYS A 426 13.75 -9.76 -14.13
N TYR A 427 12.60 -9.23 -13.76
CA TYR A 427 11.71 -8.61 -14.75
C TYR A 427 12.24 -7.25 -15.21
N ILE A 428 12.89 -6.47 -14.37
CA ILE A 428 13.57 -5.23 -14.77
C ILE A 428 14.61 -5.55 -15.84
N VAL A 429 15.52 -6.51 -15.59
CA VAL A 429 16.53 -6.94 -16.56
C VAL A 429 15.89 -7.40 -17.87
N LYS A 430 14.92 -8.33 -17.79
CA LYS A 430 14.21 -8.89 -18.96
C LYS A 430 13.60 -7.82 -19.87
N TYR A 431 13.06 -6.76 -19.30
CA TYR A 431 12.42 -5.70 -20.08
C TYR A 431 13.42 -4.63 -20.55
N ALA A 432 14.55 -4.45 -19.85
CA ALA A 432 15.64 -3.58 -20.29
C ALA A 432 16.34 -4.13 -21.55
N GLU A 433 16.61 -5.44 -21.58
CA GLU A 433 17.24 -6.11 -22.72
C GLU A 433 16.39 -6.06 -24.01
N LYS A 434 15.08 -5.97 -23.88
CA LYS A 434 14.17 -5.84 -25.04
C LYS A 434 14.11 -4.42 -25.62
N SER A 435 14.72 -3.46 -24.97
CA SER A 435 14.75 -2.05 -25.39
C SER A 435 16.00 -1.70 -26.22
N ASN A 436 17.01 -2.55 -26.13
CA ASN A 436 18.23 -2.48 -26.93
C ASN A 436 18.06 -3.27 -28.24
#